data_c09b4ba4b67f26e1ab770286efb559e7
#
_entry.id   c09b4ba4b67f26e1ab770286efb559e7
#
_cell.length_a   1.000
_cell.length_b   1.000
_cell.length_c   1.000
_cell.angle_alpha   90.00
_cell.angle_beta   90.00
_cell.angle_gamma   90.00
#
_symmetry.space_group_name_H-M   'P 1'
#
loop_
_entity.id
_entity.type
_entity.pdbx_description
1 polymer ?
#
loop_
_entity_poly.entity_id
_entity_poly.type
_entity_poly.pdbx_seq_one_letter_code
_entity_poly.pdbx_strand_id
1 'polypeptide(L)'
;MNDTNNKMFKLLIVDDVPKNIQILGNILQQQNYPVSFATSGKDALSLVAMDKFDLILLDVMMPEMDGFEVCEILKKNPETKDIPVIFLTAKTGSVVKGFELGAVDYLTKPFDAGELLVRVKTQLDLKHYRDNLEIVVSERTEELKNTLSLLEETMEQTIVALATALEKRDPYTAGHHSRVSELASVIGNAMNLSNGQIKAIRLAGMVHDIGKISIPAEILTKPTTLTDLEREMIKTHPQAGYDILKHIEFPWPISKIVLQHHERIDGSGYPHGLMEKDILLEARVLSIADVLDAISSHRPYRPALGIDIGAALNEISQHKGVVYDSSIINLCEDLFIGKEFKFSQPK
;
A
#
# COMPACT_ATOMS: atom_id res chain seq x y z
N MET A 1 -27.83 1.52 -24.45
CA MET A 1 -29.24 1.95 -24.52
C MET A 1 -29.56 2.61 -23.19
N ASN A 2 -29.82 3.85 -23.28
CA ASN A 2 -30.09 4.89 -22.34
C ASN A 2 -30.94 4.49 -21.13
N ASP A 3 -30.29 4.25 -20.00
CA ASP A 3 -30.87 4.60 -18.70
C ASP A 3 -30.09 5.81 -18.18
N THR A 4 -30.42 6.98 -18.72
CA THR A 4 -30.11 8.24 -18.06
C THR A 4 -30.96 8.29 -16.80
N ASN A 5 -30.33 7.86 -15.70
CA ASN A 5 -30.80 8.05 -14.35
C ASN A 5 -31.35 9.49 -14.28
N ASN A 6 -32.67 9.63 -14.02
CA ASN A 6 -33.43 10.87 -14.08
C ASN A 6 -33.06 11.76 -12.88
N LYS A 7 -31.78 12.11 -12.74
CA LYS A 7 -31.28 13.03 -11.72
C LYS A 7 -31.77 14.42 -12.13
N MET A 8 -32.76 14.94 -11.43
CA MET A 8 -33.23 16.32 -11.61
C MET A 8 -32.15 17.26 -11.08
N PHE A 9 -31.40 17.90 -11.99
CA PHE A 9 -30.39 18.89 -11.64
C PHE A 9 -31.05 20.15 -11.08
N LYS A 10 -30.67 20.57 -9.89
CA LYS A 10 -31.20 21.77 -9.21
C LYS A 10 -30.31 22.98 -9.48
N LEU A 11 -30.90 24.04 -9.99
CA LEU A 11 -30.18 25.26 -10.34
C LEU A 11 -30.52 26.40 -9.40
N LEU A 12 -29.55 27.31 -9.18
CA LEU A 12 -29.76 28.58 -8.48
C LEU A 12 -29.55 29.73 -9.47
N ILE A 13 -30.51 30.64 -9.51
CA ILE A 13 -30.39 31.91 -10.24
C ILE A 13 -30.22 33.05 -9.23
N VAL A 14 -29.18 33.83 -9.43
CA VAL A 14 -28.86 34.99 -8.57
C VAL A 14 -28.76 36.22 -9.45
N ASP A 15 -29.72 37.16 -9.29
CA ASP A 15 -29.78 38.43 -10.02
C ASP A 15 -30.63 39.43 -9.20
N ASP A 16 -30.17 40.66 -9.02
CA ASP A 16 -30.87 41.66 -8.24
C ASP A 16 -32.12 42.24 -8.96
N VAL A 17 -32.27 41.94 -10.24
CA VAL A 17 -33.39 42.35 -11.07
C VAL A 17 -34.44 41.23 -11.21
N PRO A 18 -35.61 41.27 -10.55
CA PRO A 18 -36.60 40.21 -10.56
C PRO A 18 -37.06 39.78 -11.96
N LYS A 19 -37.04 40.70 -12.92
CA LYS A 19 -37.41 40.44 -14.31
C LYS A 19 -36.42 39.44 -14.98
N ASN A 20 -35.13 39.54 -14.68
CA ASN A 20 -34.10 38.63 -15.18
C ASN A 20 -34.31 37.22 -14.61
N ILE A 21 -34.58 37.14 -13.30
CA ILE A 21 -34.90 35.87 -12.64
C ILE A 21 -36.11 35.19 -13.29
N GLN A 22 -37.18 35.98 -13.56
CA GLN A 22 -38.38 35.44 -14.19
C GLN A 22 -38.12 34.91 -15.59
N ILE A 23 -37.36 35.64 -16.41
CA ILE A 23 -37.01 35.22 -17.78
C ILE A 23 -36.20 33.92 -17.74
N LEU A 24 -35.11 33.90 -16.98
CA LEU A 24 -34.25 32.71 -16.85
C LEU A 24 -34.99 31.51 -16.25
N GLY A 25 -35.78 31.74 -15.19
CA GLY A 25 -36.59 30.74 -14.54
C GLY A 25 -37.60 30.11 -15.48
N ASN A 26 -38.33 30.90 -16.29
CA ASN A 26 -39.26 30.37 -17.26
C ASN A 26 -38.60 29.51 -18.33
N ILE A 27 -37.44 29.91 -18.85
CA ILE A 27 -36.68 29.13 -19.87
C ILE A 27 -36.24 27.80 -19.29
N LEU A 28 -35.67 27.79 -18.07
CA LEU A 28 -35.15 26.59 -17.43
C LEU A 28 -36.24 25.62 -16.95
N GLN A 29 -37.36 26.17 -16.42
CA GLN A 29 -38.50 25.35 -16.01
C GLN A 29 -39.20 24.65 -17.17
N GLN A 30 -39.20 25.25 -18.37
CA GLN A 30 -39.68 24.56 -19.59
C GLN A 30 -38.86 23.31 -19.96
N GLN A 31 -37.65 23.23 -19.47
CA GLN A 31 -36.76 22.04 -19.61
C GLN A 31 -36.76 21.13 -18.38
N ASN A 32 -37.72 21.31 -17.47
CA ASN A 32 -37.89 20.55 -16.21
C ASN A 32 -36.73 20.70 -15.23
N TYR A 33 -35.95 21.79 -15.25
CA TYR A 33 -34.97 22.04 -14.22
C TYR A 33 -35.66 22.67 -12.98
N PRO A 34 -35.54 22.07 -11.78
CA PRO A 34 -35.88 22.74 -10.53
C PRO A 34 -35.00 23.98 -10.32
N VAL A 35 -35.60 25.11 -10.09
CA VAL A 35 -34.89 26.40 -9.97
C VAL A 35 -35.22 27.05 -8.63
N SER A 36 -34.18 27.45 -7.90
CA SER A 36 -34.29 28.37 -6.75
C SER A 36 -33.73 29.75 -7.14
N PHE A 37 -34.12 30.78 -6.44
CA PHE A 37 -33.71 32.15 -6.77
C PHE A 37 -33.18 32.87 -5.53
N ALA A 38 -32.23 33.78 -5.76
CA ALA A 38 -31.74 34.74 -4.80
C ALA A 38 -31.70 36.15 -5.46
N THR A 39 -32.02 37.17 -4.73
CA THR A 39 -31.98 38.57 -5.20
C THR A 39 -30.76 39.33 -4.69
N SER A 40 -29.89 38.66 -3.94
CA SER A 40 -28.64 39.23 -3.43
C SER A 40 -27.55 38.14 -3.26
N GLY A 41 -26.28 38.56 -3.20
CA GLY A 41 -25.17 37.65 -2.92
C GLY A 41 -25.29 36.98 -1.54
N LYS A 42 -25.78 37.70 -0.53
CA LYS A 42 -25.98 37.14 0.82
C LYS A 42 -27.06 36.06 0.85
N ASP A 43 -28.18 36.27 0.15
CA ASP A 43 -29.25 35.28 0.04
C ASP A 43 -28.75 34.04 -0.71
N ALA A 44 -27.96 34.22 -1.78
CA ALA A 44 -27.37 33.12 -2.54
C ALA A 44 -26.49 32.24 -1.67
N LEU A 45 -25.56 32.83 -0.90
CA LEU A 45 -24.70 32.11 0.03
C LEU A 45 -25.50 31.37 1.13
N SER A 46 -26.57 32.03 1.64
CA SER A 46 -27.47 31.41 2.64
C SER A 46 -28.19 30.17 2.06
N LEU A 47 -28.69 30.28 0.82
CA LEU A 47 -29.35 29.16 0.15
C LEU A 47 -28.38 27.99 -0.12
N VAL A 48 -27.16 28.27 -0.58
CA VAL A 48 -26.16 27.27 -0.86
C VAL A 48 -25.69 26.56 0.43
N ALA A 49 -25.73 27.22 1.57
CA ALA A 49 -25.47 26.62 2.87
C ALA A 49 -26.58 25.69 3.35
N MET A 50 -27.83 25.89 2.91
CA MET A 50 -29.00 25.10 3.31
C MET A 50 -29.34 23.98 2.35
N ASP A 51 -28.93 24.08 1.09
CA ASP A 51 -29.36 23.16 0.02
C ASP A 51 -28.25 22.96 -1.02
N LYS A 52 -28.30 21.84 -1.72
CA LYS A 52 -27.30 21.50 -2.76
C LYS A 52 -27.79 21.91 -4.12
N PHE A 53 -26.92 22.56 -4.88
CA PHE A 53 -27.19 22.99 -6.25
C PHE A 53 -26.18 22.33 -7.20
N ASP A 54 -26.65 22.04 -8.41
CA ASP A 54 -25.83 21.45 -9.45
C ASP A 54 -25.19 22.49 -10.38
N LEU A 55 -25.76 23.72 -10.42
CA LEU A 55 -25.23 24.86 -11.18
C LEU A 55 -25.79 26.16 -10.63
N ILE A 56 -24.99 27.24 -10.68
CA ILE A 56 -25.38 28.60 -10.28
C ILE A 56 -25.25 29.52 -11.49
N LEU A 57 -26.35 30.23 -11.84
CA LEU A 57 -26.34 31.37 -12.72
C LEU A 57 -26.23 32.63 -11.85
N LEU A 58 -25.15 33.39 -12.00
CA LEU A 58 -24.80 34.46 -11.06
C LEU A 58 -24.60 35.81 -11.78
N ASP A 59 -25.42 36.80 -11.49
CA ASP A 59 -25.16 38.14 -11.98
C ASP A 59 -23.88 38.72 -11.39
N VAL A 60 -23.11 39.36 -12.26
CA VAL A 60 -21.87 40.04 -11.86
C VAL A 60 -22.18 41.32 -11.09
N MET A 61 -23.16 42.09 -11.52
CA MET A 61 -23.41 43.43 -11.03
C MET A 61 -24.58 43.45 -10.06
N MET A 62 -24.33 43.27 -8.78
CA MET A 62 -25.32 43.32 -7.71
C MET A 62 -24.93 44.34 -6.63
N PRO A 63 -25.90 44.95 -5.93
CA PRO A 63 -25.61 45.82 -4.79
C PRO A 63 -25.00 45.09 -3.61
N GLU A 64 -24.26 45.77 -2.76
CA GLU A 64 -23.60 45.30 -1.52
C GLU A 64 -22.52 44.23 -1.73
N MET A 65 -22.85 43.13 -2.40
CA MET A 65 -21.94 42.03 -2.69
C MET A 65 -22.06 41.65 -4.16
N ASP A 66 -21.01 41.87 -4.93
CA ASP A 66 -21.01 41.55 -6.37
C ASP A 66 -20.86 40.05 -6.64
N GLY A 67 -21.13 39.62 -7.89
CA GLY A 67 -21.06 38.22 -8.25
C GLY A 67 -19.65 37.63 -8.17
N PHE A 68 -18.60 38.43 -8.32
CA PHE A 68 -17.23 37.99 -8.18
C PHE A 68 -16.91 37.63 -6.73
N GLU A 69 -17.36 38.44 -5.78
CA GLU A 69 -17.20 38.17 -4.33
C GLU A 69 -17.95 36.90 -3.93
N VAL A 70 -19.16 36.69 -4.42
CA VAL A 70 -19.93 35.45 -4.19
C VAL A 70 -19.19 34.25 -4.76
N CYS A 71 -18.71 34.33 -6.00
CA CYS A 71 -17.97 33.25 -6.64
C CYS A 71 -16.70 32.91 -5.87
N GLU A 72 -15.94 33.90 -5.42
CA GLU A 72 -14.71 33.69 -4.65
C GLU A 72 -14.98 32.94 -3.33
N ILE A 73 -16.06 33.33 -2.62
CA ILE A 73 -16.47 32.65 -1.39
C ILE A 73 -16.85 31.19 -1.67
N LEU A 74 -17.66 30.95 -2.71
CA LEU A 74 -18.08 29.61 -3.11
C LEU A 74 -16.88 28.74 -3.47
N LYS A 75 -15.90 29.27 -4.22
CA LYS A 75 -14.73 28.54 -4.68
C LYS A 75 -13.68 28.26 -3.59
N LYS A 76 -13.67 29.06 -2.53
CA LYS A 76 -12.83 28.81 -1.34
C LYS A 76 -13.39 27.75 -0.38
N ASN A 77 -14.69 27.49 -0.42
CA ASN A 77 -15.32 26.50 0.46
C ASN A 77 -15.26 25.09 -0.15
N PRO A 78 -14.66 24.10 0.51
CA PRO A 78 -14.59 22.72 0.03
C PRO A 78 -15.93 22.09 -0.36
N GLU A 79 -17.02 22.46 0.29
CA GLU A 79 -18.36 21.90 0.02
C GLU A 79 -19.03 22.49 -1.23
N THR A 80 -18.62 23.69 -1.65
CA THR A 80 -19.27 24.41 -2.76
C THR A 80 -18.36 24.73 -3.93
N LYS A 81 -17.05 24.56 -3.80
CA LYS A 81 -16.05 24.88 -4.83
C LYS A 81 -16.29 24.18 -6.17
N ASP A 82 -16.89 23.01 -6.13
CA ASP A 82 -17.15 22.17 -7.30
C ASP A 82 -18.47 22.46 -8.00
N ILE A 83 -19.30 23.37 -7.45
CA ILE A 83 -20.52 23.82 -8.12
C ILE A 83 -20.12 24.71 -9.30
N PRO A 84 -20.50 24.38 -10.54
CA PRO A 84 -20.24 25.24 -11.69
C PRO A 84 -21.00 26.54 -11.58
N VAL A 85 -20.28 27.65 -11.80
CA VAL A 85 -20.84 29.02 -11.81
C VAL A 85 -20.76 29.56 -13.22
N ILE A 86 -21.89 29.98 -13.78
CA ILE A 86 -21.98 30.70 -15.04
C ILE A 86 -22.32 32.17 -14.69
N PHE A 87 -21.46 33.08 -15.09
CA PHE A 87 -21.71 34.49 -14.88
C PHE A 87 -22.72 35.07 -15.89
N LEU A 88 -23.61 35.92 -15.41
CA LEU A 88 -24.51 36.75 -16.20
C LEU A 88 -23.92 38.18 -16.29
N THR A 89 -23.60 38.66 -17.49
CA THR A 89 -22.88 39.94 -17.63
C THR A 89 -23.43 40.81 -18.77
N ALA A 90 -23.41 42.12 -18.57
CA ALA A 90 -23.72 43.10 -19.63
C ALA A 90 -22.47 43.50 -20.44
N LYS A 91 -21.25 43.17 -20.01
CA LYS A 91 -19.98 43.60 -20.61
C LYS A 91 -19.01 42.43 -20.81
N THR A 92 -18.42 42.34 -21.99
CA THR A 92 -17.40 41.35 -22.34
C THR A 92 -16.03 41.54 -21.64
N GLY A 93 -15.78 42.75 -21.09
CA GLY A 93 -14.50 43.08 -20.43
C GLY A 93 -14.25 42.39 -19.05
N SER A 94 -15.28 41.81 -18.44
CA SER A 94 -15.18 41.19 -17.11
C SER A 94 -14.95 39.65 -17.16
N VAL A 95 -14.91 39.10 -18.36
CA VAL A 95 -14.87 37.64 -18.60
C VAL A 95 -13.58 36.99 -18.04
N VAL A 96 -12.43 37.62 -18.27
CA VAL A 96 -11.13 37.09 -17.82
C VAL A 96 -11.09 36.95 -16.28
N LYS A 97 -11.53 37.99 -15.58
CA LYS A 97 -11.61 37.98 -14.10
C LYS A 97 -12.49 36.84 -13.57
N GLY A 98 -13.62 36.60 -14.27
CA GLY A 98 -14.53 35.52 -13.88
C GLY A 98 -13.89 34.12 -13.96
N PHE A 99 -13.15 33.84 -15.02
CA PHE A 99 -12.42 32.56 -15.16
C PHE A 99 -11.28 32.41 -14.14
N GLU A 100 -10.55 33.49 -13.84
CA GLU A 100 -9.51 33.50 -12.79
C GLU A 100 -10.10 33.18 -11.40
N LEU A 101 -11.34 33.53 -11.13
CA LEU A 101 -12.06 33.23 -9.90
C LEU A 101 -12.69 31.82 -9.90
N GLY A 102 -12.53 31.04 -10.99
CA GLY A 102 -13.02 29.69 -11.10
C GLY A 102 -14.44 29.53 -11.62
N ALA A 103 -15.03 30.55 -12.24
CA ALA A 103 -16.25 30.37 -13.03
C ALA A 103 -15.95 29.49 -14.27
N VAL A 104 -16.98 28.75 -14.69
CA VAL A 104 -16.82 27.79 -15.80
C VAL A 104 -17.29 28.36 -17.14
N ASP A 105 -18.13 29.40 -17.12
CA ASP A 105 -18.66 30.03 -18.32
C ASP A 105 -19.28 31.41 -18.00
N TYR A 106 -19.75 32.10 -19.05
CA TYR A 106 -20.49 33.38 -18.94
C TYR A 106 -21.60 33.43 -19.97
N LEU A 107 -22.65 34.24 -19.69
CA LEU A 107 -23.77 34.51 -20.58
C LEU A 107 -24.01 36.02 -20.64
N THR A 108 -24.10 36.57 -21.85
CA THR A 108 -24.30 38.03 -22.04
C THR A 108 -25.77 38.40 -21.99
N LYS A 109 -26.05 39.54 -21.35
CA LYS A 109 -27.39 40.21 -21.37
C LYS A 109 -27.52 41.06 -22.65
N PRO A 110 -28.63 41.04 -23.41
CA PRO A 110 -29.85 40.26 -23.16
C PRO A 110 -29.70 38.77 -23.47
N PHE A 111 -30.39 37.92 -22.70
CA PHE A 111 -30.25 36.48 -22.79
C PHE A 111 -30.88 35.89 -24.05
N ASP A 112 -30.12 35.09 -24.80
CA ASP A 112 -30.64 34.16 -25.79
C ASP A 112 -30.99 32.81 -25.14
N ALA A 113 -32.21 32.34 -25.33
CA ALA A 113 -32.69 31.09 -24.71
C ALA A 113 -31.92 29.86 -25.19
N GLY A 114 -31.53 29.81 -26.47
CA GLY A 114 -30.76 28.70 -27.05
C GLY A 114 -29.34 28.65 -26.44
N GLU A 115 -28.69 29.81 -26.37
CA GLU A 115 -27.34 29.93 -25.77
C GLU A 115 -27.37 29.52 -24.29
N LEU A 116 -28.33 30.02 -23.49
CA LEU A 116 -28.50 29.65 -22.10
C LEU A 116 -28.61 28.12 -21.92
N LEU A 117 -29.52 27.50 -22.65
CA LEU A 117 -29.79 26.07 -22.53
C LEU A 117 -28.58 25.21 -22.90
N VAL A 118 -27.88 25.57 -23.97
CA VAL A 118 -26.66 24.86 -24.39
C VAL A 118 -25.57 24.96 -23.32
N ARG A 119 -25.30 26.14 -22.78
CA ARG A 119 -24.27 26.35 -21.75
C ARG A 119 -24.61 25.61 -20.46
N VAL A 120 -25.85 25.77 -19.97
CA VAL A 120 -26.33 25.06 -18.78
C VAL A 120 -26.19 23.54 -18.94
N LYS A 121 -26.71 23.01 -20.04
CA LYS A 121 -26.60 21.57 -20.32
C LYS A 121 -25.15 21.10 -20.37
N THR A 122 -24.28 21.81 -21.06
CA THR A 122 -22.86 21.43 -21.17
C THR A 122 -22.18 21.37 -19.78
N GLN A 123 -22.44 22.36 -18.94
CA GLN A 123 -21.83 22.40 -17.61
C GLN A 123 -22.41 21.34 -16.67
N LEU A 124 -23.70 21.04 -16.77
CA LEU A 124 -24.32 19.96 -16.01
C LEU A 124 -23.83 18.58 -16.47
N ASP A 125 -23.68 18.36 -17.78
CA ASP A 125 -23.12 17.13 -18.32
C ASP A 125 -21.66 16.94 -17.84
N LEU A 126 -20.83 17.97 -17.91
CA LEU A 126 -19.44 17.95 -17.42
C LEU A 126 -19.37 17.66 -15.93
N LYS A 127 -20.22 18.31 -15.11
CA LYS A 127 -20.29 18.02 -13.68
C LYS A 127 -20.68 16.55 -13.43
N HIS A 128 -21.69 16.07 -14.12
CA HIS A 128 -22.15 14.68 -13.99
C HIS A 128 -21.06 13.68 -14.35
N TYR A 129 -20.34 13.90 -15.45
CA TYR A 129 -19.21 13.04 -15.83
C TYR A 129 -18.08 13.07 -14.82
N ARG A 130 -17.75 14.25 -14.28
CA ARG A 130 -16.72 14.39 -13.24
C ARG A 130 -17.12 13.64 -11.97
N ASP A 131 -18.33 13.88 -11.46
CA ASP A 131 -18.84 13.26 -10.24
C ASP A 131 -18.86 11.71 -10.38
N ASN A 132 -19.28 11.20 -11.54
CA ASN A 132 -19.26 9.77 -11.83
C ASN A 132 -17.83 9.19 -11.92
N LEU A 133 -16.90 9.93 -12.54
CA LEU A 133 -15.50 9.51 -12.61
C LEU A 133 -14.87 9.40 -11.22
N GLU A 134 -15.14 10.35 -10.33
CA GLU A 134 -14.66 10.31 -8.96
C GLU A 134 -15.15 9.06 -8.21
N ILE A 135 -16.43 8.72 -8.37
CA ILE A 135 -17.02 7.50 -7.79
C ILE A 135 -16.31 6.26 -8.35
N VAL A 136 -16.20 6.14 -9.67
CA VAL A 136 -15.57 4.97 -10.33
C VAL A 136 -14.10 4.84 -9.93
N VAL A 137 -13.37 5.95 -9.88
CA VAL A 137 -11.96 5.94 -9.44
C VAL A 137 -11.84 5.47 -7.99
N SER A 138 -12.72 5.96 -7.10
CA SER A 138 -12.74 5.51 -5.69
C SER A 138 -13.02 4.01 -5.58
N GLU A 139 -14.06 3.51 -6.26
CA GLU A 139 -14.42 2.09 -6.27
C GLU A 139 -13.29 1.21 -6.81
N ARG A 140 -12.68 1.61 -7.94
CA ARG A 140 -11.57 0.86 -8.55
C ARG A 140 -10.29 0.88 -7.71
N THR A 141 -10.05 2.00 -7.00
CA THR A 141 -8.89 2.09 -6.09
C THR A 141 -9.06 1.14 -4.91
N GLU A 142 -10.25 1.05 -4.34
CA GLU A 142 -10.54 0.11 -3.24
C GLU A 142 -10.52 -1.35 -3.71
N GLU A 143 -11.09 -1.66 -4.88
CA GLU A 143 -11.02 -3.00 -5.49
C GLU A 143 -9.57 -3.44 -5.73
N LEU A 144 -8.74 -2.55 -6.30
CA LEU A 144 -7.32 -2.82 -6.53
C LEU A 144 -6.57 -3.09 -5.24
N LYS A 145 -6.80 -2.29 -4.20
CA LYS A 145 -6.19 -2.46 -2.89
C LYS A 145 -6.54 -3.82 -2.28
N ASN A 146 -7.81 -4.20 -2.33
CA ASN A 146 -8.28 -5.50 -1.83
C ASN A 146 -7.67 -6.66 -2.62
N THR A 147 -7.57 -6.53 -3.94
CA THR A 147 -6.97 -7.55 -4.81
C THR A 147 -5.48 -7.72 -4.54
N LEU A 148 -4.74 -6.61 -4.34
CA LEU A 148 -3.32 -6.65 -3.97
C LEU A 148 -3.11 -7.33 -2.61
N SER A 149 -3.93 -7.01 -1.61
CA SER A 149 -3.86 -7.64 -0.29
C SER A 149 -4.12 -9.15 -0.37
N LEU A 150 -5.12 -9.58 -1.14
CA LEU A 150 -5.43 -10.99 -1.36
C LEU A 150 -4.29 -11.72 -2.09
N LEU A 151 -3.67 -11.06 -3.08
CA LEU A 151 -2.54 -11.63 -3.81
C LEU A 151 -1.31 -11.82 -2.90
N GLU A 152 -0.99 -10.82 -2.06
CA GLU A 152 0.08 -10.92 -1.07
C GLU A 152 -0.17 -12.08 -0.09
N GLU A 153 -1.37 -12.19 0.44
CA GLU A 153 -1.76 -13.27 1.35
C GLU A 153 -1.67 -14.65 0.68
N THR A 154 -2.16 -14.77 -0.55
CA THR A 154 -2.10 -16.03 -1.32
C THR A 154 -0.65 -16.44 -1.61
N MET A 155 0.21 -15.48 -1.93
CA MET A 155 1.64 -15.73 -2.12
C MET A 155 2.29 -16.25 -0.83
N GLU A 156 2.00 -15.61 0.31
CA GLU A 156 2.52 -16.06 1.61
C GLU A 156 2.04 -17.47 1.96
N GLN A 157 0.76 -17.76 1.78
CA GLN A 157 0.20 -19.08 2.03
C GLN A 157 0.82 -20.16 1.12
N THR A 158 1.11 -19.81 -0.14
CA THR A 158 1.80 -20.71 -1.08
C THR A 158 3.22 -21.02 -0.61
N ILE A 159 3.95 -20.02 -0.12
CA ILE A 159 5.29 -20.20 0.45
C ILE A 159 5.24 -21.10 1.69
N VAL A 160 4.29 -20.90 2.58
CA VAL A 160 4.08 -21.75 3.77
C VAL A 160 3.77 -23.20 3.35
N ALA A 161 2.92 -23.39 2.35
CA ALA A 161 2.59 -24.73 1.85
C ALA A 161 3.82 -25.45 1.27
N LEU A 162 4.68 -24.74 0.53
CA LEU A 162 5.94 -25.27 0.00
C LEU A 162 6.91 -25.63 1.13
N ALA A 163 7.07 -24.77 2.13
CA ALA A 163 7.90 -25.02 3.30
C ALA A 163 7.40 -26.27 4.06
N THR A 164 6.10 -26.38 4.30
CA THR A 164 5.47 -27.52 4.96
C THR A 164 5.67 -28.82 4.16
N ALA A 165 5.58 -28.77 2.83
CA ALA A 165 5.85 -29.93 1.98
C ALA A 165 7.31 -30.39 2.11
N LEU A 166 8.24 -29.46 2.25
CA LEU A 166 9.66 -29.77 2.46
C LEU A 166 9.91 -30.40 3.85
N GLU A 167 9.29 -29.84 4.91
CA GLU A 167 9.39 -30.39 6.27
C GLU A 167 8.90 -31.84 6.37
N LYS A 168 7.92 -32.23 5.55
CA LYS A 168 7.46 -33.63 5.46
C LYS A 168 8.56 -34.59 4.96
N ARG A 169 9.55 -34.05 4.22
CA ARG A 169 10.67 -34.84 3.67
C ARG A 169 11.87 -34.88 4.61
N ASP A 170 12.02 -33.85 5.47
CA ASP A 170 13.06 -33.78 6.50
C ASP A 170 12.39 -33.71 7.88
N PRO A 171 12.16 -34.83 8.57
CA PRO A 171 11.44 -34.86 9.86
C PRO A 171 12.09 -34.04 10.97
N TYR A 172 13.37 -33.69 10.80
CA TYR A 172 14.11 -32.90 11.81
C TYR A 172 13.89 -31.41 11.68
N THR A 173 13.19 -30.94 10.64
CA THR A 173 12.88 -29.52 10.39
C THR A 173 11.44 -29.13 10.75
N ALA A 174 10.67 -30.03 11.39
CA ALA A 174 9.29 -29.72 11.76
C ALA A 174 9.21 -28.44 12.61
N GLY A 175 8.52 -27.40 12.08
CA GLY A 175 8.38 -26.09 12.69
C GLY A 175 9.66 -25.24 12.72
N HIS A 176 10.80 -25.73 12.23
CA HIS A 176 12.06 -24.97 12.15
C HIS A 176 11.92 -23.71 11.30
N HIS A 177 11.42 -23.85 10.09
CA HIS A 177 11.27 -22.73 9.17
C HIS A 177 10.39 -21.61 9.76
N SER A 178 9.32 -21.98 10.47
CA SER A 178 8.45 -21.02 11.15
C SER A 178 9.18 -20.30 12.28
N ARG A 179 9.91 -21.03 13.13
CA ARG A 179 10.68 -20.45 14.25
C ARG A 179 11.82 -19.56 13.76
N VAL A 180 12.58 -19.98 12.75
CA VAL A 180 13.63 -19.17 12.12
C VAL A 180 13.05 -17.88 11.54
N SER A 181 11.93 -17.99 10.82
CA SER A 181 11.22 -16.85 10.23
C SER A 181 10.74 -15.85 11.30
N GLU A 182 10.18 -16.34 12.42
CA GLU A 182 9.75 -15.52 13.54
C GLU A 182 10.94 -14.83 14.22
N LEU A 183 11.99 -15.60 14.55
CA LEU A 183 13.19 -15.10 15.22
C LEU A 183 13.90 -14.04 14.37
N ALA A 184 14.09 -14.31 13.08
CA ALA A 184 14.68 -13.36 12.15
C ALA A 184 13.84 -12.08 12.01
N SER A 185 12.51 -12.19 12.04
CA SER A 185 11.61 -11.03 12.03
C SER A 185 11.72 -10.18 13.31
N VAL A 186 11.85 -10.81 14.48
CA VAL A 186 12.05 -10.11 15.75
C VAL A 186 13.37 -9.34 15.73
N ILE A 187 14.45 -9.98 15.26
CA ILE A 187 15.76 -9.32 15.12
C ILE A 187 15.66 -8.15 14.14
N GLY A 188 15.04 -8.34 12.98
CA GLY A 188 14.87 -7.31 11.96
C GLY A 188 14.07 -6.10 12.47
N ASN A 189 13.00 -6.33 13.24
CA ASN A 189 12.22 -5.27 13.88
C ASN A 189 13.07 -4.48 14.89
N ALA A 190 13.84 -5.16 15.73
CA ALA A 190 14.70 -4.52 16.72
C ALA A 190 15.86 -3.72 16.08
N MET A 191 16.27 -4.11 14.86
CA MET A 191 17.21 -3.34 14.04
C MET A 191 16.56 -2.12 13.35
N ASN A 192 15.25 -1.90 13.50
CA ASN A 192 14.49 -0.87 12.81
C ASN A 192 14.57 -0.99 11.26
N LEU A 193 14.61 -2.20 10.74
CA LEU A 193 14.56 -2.45 9.31
C LEU A 193 13.20 -2.02 8.73
N SER A 194 13.16 -1.67 7.46
CA SER A 194 11.91 -1.33 6.78
C SER A 194 10.95 -2.53 6.72
N ASN A 195 9.65 -2.26 6.64
CA ASN A 195 8.63 -3.32 6.50
C ASN A 195 8.91 -4.27 5.32
N GLY A 196 9.47 -3.75 4.22
CA GLY A 196 9.87 -4.55 3.07
C GLY A 196 11.00 -5.53 3.40
N GLN A 197 12.03 -5.07 4.13
CA GLN A 197 13.13 -5.93 4.56
C GLN A 197 12.67 -6.99 5.57
N ILE A 198 11.79 -6.64 6.51
CA ILE A 198 11.22 -7.59 7.46
C ILE A 198 10.40 -8.66 6.75
N LYS A 199 9.56 -8.27 5.77
CA LYS A 199 8.83 -9.22 4.90
C LYS A 199 9.80 -10.13 4.14
N ALA A 200 10.89 -9.57 3.58
CA ALA A 200 11.91 -10.34 2.87
C ALA A 200 12.57 -11.40 3.77
N ILE A 201 13.00 -11.00 4.96
CA ILE A 201 13.63 -11.89 5.95
C ILE A 201 12.64 -13.00 6.36
N ARG A 202 11.39 -12.63 6.64
CA ARG A 202 10.35 -13.57 7.05
C ARG A 202 10.08 -14.63 5.98
N LEU A 203 9.89 -14.20 4.74
CA LEU A 203 9.63 -15.12 3.62
C LEU A 203 10.86 -15.96 3.29
N ALA A 204 12.07 -15.38 3.28
CA ALA A 204 13.29 -16.13 3.10
C ALA A 204 13.49 -17.16 4.21
N GLY A 205 13.19 -16.84 5.48
CA GLY A 205 13.23 -17.78 6.59
C GLY A 205 12.32 -18.98 6.42
N MET A 206 11.15 -18.78 5.81
CA MET A 206 10.22 -19.90 5.52
C MET A 206 10.76 -20.87 4.44
N VAL A 207 11.57 -20.39 3.50
CA VAL A 207 12.02 -21.19 2.33
C VAL A 207 13.54 -21.31 2.21
N HIS A 208 14.31 -20.90 3.21
CA HIS A 208 15.78 -20.89 3.11
C HIS A 208 16.36 -22.26 2.75
N ASP A 209 15.73 -23.31 3.21
CA ASP A 209 16.12 -24.71 3.02
C ASP A 209 15.46 -25.38 1.80
N ILE A 210 14.71 -24.64 0.94
CA ILE A 210 13.97 -25.25 -0.18
C ILE A 210 14.86 -26.05 -1.13
N GLY A 211 16.12 -25.68 -1.24
CA GLY A 211 17.08 -26.42 -2.05
C GLY A 211 17.44 -27.83 -1.53
N LYS A 212 17.11 -28.17 -0.29
CA LYS A 212 17.25 -29.54 0.24
C LYS A 212 16.40 -30.56 -0.51
N ILE A 213 15.45 -30.10 -1.33
CA ILE A 213 14.69 -30.99 -2.24
C ILE A 213 15.61 -31.76 -3.21
N SER A 214 16.76 -31.20 -3.55
CA SER A 214 17.76 -31.83 -4.42
C SER A 214 18.67 -32.83 -3.70
N ILE A 215 18.62 -32.90 -2.37
CA ILE A 215 19.45 -33.80 -1.56
C ILE A 215 18.71 -35.13 -1.37
N PRO A 216 19.37 -36.29 -1.53
CA PRO A 216 18.81 -37.61 -1.23
C PRO A 216 18.28 -37.69 0.21
N ALA A 217 17.08 -38.23 0.40
CA ALA A 217 16.45 -38.31 1.71
C ALA A 217 17.27 -39.13 2.70
N GLU A 218 17.97 -40.15 2.21
CA GLU A 218 18.85 -41.03 2.98
C GLU A 218 20.01 -40.27 3.65
N ILE A 219 20.47 -39.17 3.04
CA ILE A 219 21.48 -38.27 3.61
C ILE A 219 20.86 -37.39 4.68
N LEU A 220 19.69 -36.78 4.37
CA LEU A 220 19.02 -35.89 5.30
C LEU A 220 18.54 -36.57 6.59
N THR A 221 18.12 -37.85 6.46
CA THR A 221 17.57 -38.62 7.59
C THR A 221 18.59 -39.61 8.20
N LYS A 222 19.86 -39.54 7.79
CA LYS A 222 20.90 -40.43 8.24
C LYS A 222 21.08 -40.38 9.76
N PRO A 223 20.97 -41.50 10.48
CA PRO A 223 21.08 -41.55 11.94
C PRO A 223 22.52 -41.49 12.48
N THR A 224 23.53 -41.50 11.62
CA THR A 224 24.94 -41.44 11.98
C THR A 224 25.60 -40.14 11.52
N THR A 225 26.83 -39.89 11.93
CA THR A 225 27.60 -38.75 11.43
C THR A 225 27.77 -38.80 9.91
N LEU A 226 27.58 -37.61 9.29
CA LEU A 226 27.77 -37.47 7.84
C LEU A 226 29.25 -37.59 7.48
N THR A 227 29.55 -38.26 6.36
CA THR A 227 30.87 -38.22 5.73
C THR A 227 31.13 -36.81 5.15
N ASP A 228 32.40 -36.54 4.82
CA ASP A 228 32.77 -35.25 4.21
C ASP A 228 32.06 -35.03 2.87
N LEU A 229 31.92 -36.08 2.05
CA LEU A 229 31.20 -36.01 0.77
C LEU A 229 29.71 -35.68 0.97
N GLU A 230 29.05 -36.30 1.94
CA GLU A 230 27.65 -36.04 2.26
C GLU A 230 27.46 -34.61 2.79
N ARG A 231 28.43 -34.10 3.57
CA ARG A 231 28.41 -32.67 4.02
C ARG A 231 28.54 -31.73 2.84
N GLU A 232 29.46 -32.00 1.90
CA GLU A 232 29.58 -31.16 0.70
C GLU A 232 28.32 -31.22 -0.16
N MET A 233 27.64 -32.37 -0.25
CA MET A 233 26.33 -32.42 -0.92
C MET A 233 25.28 -31.53 -0.23
N ILE A 234 25.22 -31.57 1.10
CA ILE A 234 24.27 -30.69 1.82
C ILE A 234 24.59 -29.19 1.57
N LYS A 235 25.86 -28.80 1.53
CA LYS A 235 26.27 -27.42 1.25
C LYS A 235 25.83 -26.89 -0.12
N THR A 236 25.32 -27.74 -1.01
CA THR A 236 24.78 -27.30 -2.31
C THR A 236 23.36 -26.71 -2.22
N HIS A 237 22.63 -26.94 -1.09
CA HIS A 237 21.24 -26.52 -1.01
C HIS A 237 20.99 -24.98 -1.13
N PRO A 238 21.89 -24.07 -0.68
CA PRO A 238 21.62 -22.64 -0.88
C PRO A 238 21.63 -22.27 -2.37
N GLN A 239 22.55 -22.86 -3.15
CA GLN A 239 22.59 -22.65 -4.59
C GLN A 239 21.36 -23.27 -5.27
N ALA A 240 20.99 -24.50 -4.91
CA ALA A 240 19.78 -25.14 -5.44
C ALA A 240 18.51 -24.33 -5.08
N GLY A 241 18.42 -23.80 -3.86
CA GLY A 241 17.33 -22.91 -3.43
C GLY A 241 17.27 -21.63 -4.25
N TYR A 242 18.41 -20.98 -4.48
CA TYR A 242 18.51 -19.84 -5.37
C TYR A 242 18.01 -20.18 -6.78
N ASP A 243 18.45 -21.30 -7.36
CA ASP A 243 18.07 -21.72 -8.70
C ASP A 243 16.57 -21.98 -8.85
N ILE A 244 15.92 -22.47 -7.79
CA ILE A 244 14.46 -22.64 -7.74
C ILE A 244 13.76 -21.27 -7.67
N LEU A 245 14.22 -20.36 -6.80
CA LEU A 245 13.52 -19.12 -6.48
C LEU A 245 13.83 -17.97 -7.43
N LYS A 246 14.95 -17.96 -8.15
CA LYS A 246 15.39 -16.87 -9.03
C LYS A 246 14.42 -16.54 -10.18
N HIS A 247 13.55 -17.48 -10.55
CA HIS A 247 12.55 -17.31 -11.60
C HIS A 247 11.25 -16.67 -11.12
N ILE A 248 11.11 -16.46 -9.80
CA ILE A 248 9.96 -15.79 -9.19
C ILE A 248 10.34 -14.32 -9.00
N GLU A 249 9.57 -13.42 -9.60
CA GLU A 249 9.76 -11.98 -9.46
C GLU A 249 9.21 -11.49 -8.12
N PHE A 250 9.97 -11.71 -7.06
CA PHE A 250 9.64 -11.16 -5.75
C PHE A 250 9.95 -9.66 -5.70
N PRO A 251 9.15 -8.85 -4.97
CA PRO A 251 9.48 -7.44 -4.71
C PRO A 251 10.77 -7.25 -3.90
N TRP A 252 11.28 -8.32 -3.29
CA TRP A 252 12.45 -8.36 -2.41
C TRP A 252 13.46 -9.41 -2.87
N PRO A 253 14.73 -9.31 -2.51
CA PRO A 253 15.79 -10.21 -2.99
C PRO A 253 15.79 -11.58 -2.29
N ILE A 254 14.63 -12.24 -2.16
CA ILE A 254 14.46 -13.51 -1.41
C ILE A 254 15.44 -14.57 -1.90
N SER A 255 15.56 -14.78 -3.20
CA SER A 255 16.47 -15.77 -3.76
C SER A 255 17.94 -15.54 -3.37
N LYS A 256 18.38 -14.27 -3.32
CA LYS A 256 19.73 -13.91 -2.89
C LYS A 256 19.92 -14.12 -1.39
N ILE A 257 18.92 -13.81 -0.56
CA ILE A 257 18.96 -14.06 0.89
C ILE A 257 19.12 -15.55 1.13
N VAL A 258 18.33 -16.38 0.43
CA VAL A 258 18.43 -17.85 0.50
C VAL A 258 19.80 -18.35 0.04
N LEU A 259 20.38 -17.77 -1.02
CA LEU A 259 21.73 -18.13 -1.46
C LEU A 259 22.79 -17.87 -0.40
N GLN A 260 22.64 -16.78 0.37
CA GLN A 260 23.68 -16.26 1.26
C GLN A 260 23.50 -16.62 2.74
N HIS A 261 22.44 -17.34 3.14
CA HIS A 261 22.14 -17.57 4.57
C HIS A 261 23.19 -18.42 5.32
N HIS A 262 24.03 -19.14 4.61
CA HIS A 262 25.17 -19.86 5.17
C HIS A 262 26.52 -19.18 4.91
N GLU A 263 26.54 -18.01 4.32
CA GLU A 263 27.75 -17.20 4.26
C GLU A 263 28.14 -16.69 5.65
N ARG A 264 29.43 -16.45 5.85
CA ARG A 264 30.02 -15.97 7.10
C ARG A 264 30.86 -14.73 6.82
N ILE A 265 30.87 -13.76 7.74
CA ILE A 265 31.49 -12.46 7.48
C ILE A 265 33.03 -12.53 7.23
N ASP A 266 33.67 -13.61 7.66
CA ASP A 266 35.09 -13.90 7.47
C ASP A 266 35.39 -14.69 6.16
N GLY A 267 34.37 -15.00 5.35
CA GLY A 267 34.52 -15.77 4.11
C GLY A 267 34.61 -17.29 4.32
N SER A 268 34.47 -17.79 5.55
CA SER A 268 34.46 -19.24 5.83
C SER A 268 33.15 -19.93 5.49
N GLY A 269 32.14 -19.17 5.08
CA GLY A 269 30.80 -19.66 4.71
C GLY A 269 30.75 -20.30 3.32
N TYR A 270 29.54 -20.65 2.91
CA TYR A 270 29.27 -21.26 1.60
C TYR A 270 27.94 -20.74 1.01
N PRO A 271 27.71 -20.82 -0.31
CA PRO A 271 28.50 -21.52 -1.33
C PRO A 271 29.66 -20.73 -1.94
N HIS A 272 29.75 -19.41 -1.75
CA HIS A 272 30.69 -18.55 -2.44
C HIS A 272 31.86 -18.04 -1.58
N GLY A 273 31.78 -18.19 -0.26
CA GLY A 273 32.78 -17.64 0.68
C GLY A 273 32.82 -16.10 0.66
N LEU A 274 31.65 -15.47 0.68
CA LEU A 274 31.51 -14.02 0.62
C LEU A 274 32.00 -13.37 1.93
N MET A 275 32.65 -12.20 1.77
CA MET A 275 33.01 -11.35 2.91
C MET A 275 31.83 -10.46 3.32
N GLU A 276 31.85 -9.94 4.56
CA GLU A 276 30.79 -9.15 5.17
C GLU A 276 30.10 -8.15 4.22
N LYS A 277 30.89 -7.34 3.51
CA LYS A 277 30.42 -6.28 2.60
C LYS A 277 29.58 -6.79 1.42
N ASP A 278 29.76 -8.06 1.05
CA ASP A 278 29.13 -8.71 -0.10
C ASP A 278 27.91 -9.55 0.31
N ILE A 279 27.68 -9.72 1.64
CA ILE A 279 26.55 -10.44 2.21
C ILE A 279 25.42 -9.46 2.53
N LEU A 280 24.21 -9.71 2.02
CA LEU A 280 23.03 -8.93 2.34
C LEU A 280 22.78 -8.89 3.86
N LEU A 281 22.36 -7.75 4.37
CA LEU A 281 22.04 -7.61 5.79
C LEU A 281 20.96 -8.60 6.23
N GLU A 282 19.95 -8.78 5.39
CA GLU A 282 18.85 -9.73 5.58
C GLU A 282 19.37 -11.18 5.68
N ALA A 283 20.37 -11.53 4.88
CA ALA A 283 20.99 -12.87 4.95
C ALA A 283 21.82 -13.04 6.23
N ARG A 284 22.52 -12.00 6.70
CA ARG A 284 23.24 -12.04 7.99
C ARG A 284 22.29 -12.21 9.16
N VAL A 285 21.12 -11.53 9.15
CA VAL A 285 20.06 -11.71 10.16
C VAL A 285 19.52 -13.13 10.12
N LEU A 286 19.17 -13.62 8.94
CA LEU A 286 18.64 -14.98 8.76
C LEU A 286 19.65 -16.05 9.21
N SER A 287 20.94 -15.87 8.88
CA SER A 287 22.03 -16.76 9.29
C SER A 287 22.11 -16.94 10.81
N ILE A 288 21.97 -15.85 11.56
CA ILE A 288 22.01 -15.87 13.03
C ILE A 288 20.75 -16.54 13.58
N ALA A 289 19.58 -16.22 13.04
CA ALA A 289 18.32 -16.82 13.46
C ALA A 289 18.30 -18.34 13.22
N ASP A 290 18.80 -18.80 12.07
CA ASP A 290 18.91 -20.23 11.73
C ASP A 290 19.82 -20.97 12.72
N VAL A 291 21.00 -20.42 12.99
CA VAL A 291 21.94 -21.04 13.93
C VAL A 291 21.38 -21.06 15.36
N LEU A 292 20.74 -19.98 15.80
CA LEU A 292 20.10 -19.92 17.13
C LEU A 292 19.01 -21.00 17.27
N ASP A 293 18.12 -21.14 16.28
CA ASP A 293 17.11 -22.20 16.32
C ASP A 293 17.74 -23.59 16.24
N ALA A 294 18.77 -23.76 15.40
CA ALA A 294 19.46 -25.05 15.27
C ALA A 294 20.13 -25.51 16.56
N ILE A 295 20.64 -24.59 17.39
CA ILE A 295 21.25 -24.89 18.68
C ILE A 295 20.18 -25.10 19.76
N SER A 296 19.15 -24.25 19.78
CA SER A 296 18.09 -24.28 20.82
C SER A 296 17.06 -25.41 20.60
N SER A 297 16.91 -25.90 19.37
CA SER A 297 15.94 -26.95 19.06
C SER A 297 16.48 -28.35 19.40
N HIS A 298 15.57 -29.23 19.83
CA HIS A 298 15.90 -30.64 20.10
C HIS A 298 16.26 -31.36 18.81
N ARG A 299 17.52 -31.78 18.66
CA ARG A 299 17.96 -32.66 17.54
C ARG A 299 18.40 -34.02 18.08
N PRO A 300 18.07 -35.15 17.41
CA PRO A 300 18.35 -36.51 17.89
C PRO A 300 19.84 -36.80 18.20
N TYR A 301 20.74 -36.00 17.67
CA TYR A 301 22.20 -36.15 17.86
C TYR A 301 22.79 -35.33 19.02
N ARG A 302 21.97 -34.46 19.65
CA ARG A 302 22.34 -33.80 20.91
C ARG A 302 21.44 -34.34 22.03
N PRO A 303 22.01 -35.11 23.00
CA PRO A 303 21.23 -35.58 24.10
C PRO A 303 20.79 -34.44 25.01
N ALA A 304 19.49 -34.41 25.21
CA ALA A 304 18.74 -33.73 26.26
C ALA A 304 18.59 -32.21 26.24
N LEU A 305 17.31 -31.81 26.46
CA LEU A 305 16.80 -30.51 26.90
C LEU A 305 17.04 -29.37 25.91
N GLY A 306 15.96 -28.89 25.32
CA GLY A 306 15.99 -27.67 24.55
C GLY A 306 16.79 -26.60 25.29
N ILE A 307 17.94 -26.24 24.71
CA ILE A 307 18.78 -25.18 25.25
C ILE A 307 18.01 -23.88 25.07
N ASP A 308 17.89 -23.09 26.12
CA ASP A 308 17.31 -21.75 26.04
C ASP A 308 18.06 -20.91 24.99
N ILE A 309 17.34 -20.04 24.27
CA ILE A 309 17.91 -19.17 23.23
C ILE A 309 19.07 -18.35 23.78
N GLY A 310 18.99 -17.89 25.05
CA GLY A 310 20.08 -17.18 25.71
C GLY A 310 21.35 -18.01 25.82
N ALA A 311 21.23 -19.31 26.12
CA ALA A 311 22.39 -20.23 26.16
C ALA A 311 22.95 -20.50 24.76
N ALA A 312 22.09 -20.65 23.75
CA ALA A 312 22.51 -20.77 22.35
C ALA A 312 23.26 -19.52 21.87
N LEU A 313 22.76 -18.35 22.27
CA LEU A 313 23.39 -17.08 21.94
C LEU A 313 24.76 -16.94 22.59
N ASN A 314 24.93 -17.34 23.85
CA ASN A 314 26.22 -17.34 24.50
C ASN A 314 27.28 -18.22 23.77
N GLU A 315 26.84 -19.34 23.13
CA GLU A 315 27.71 -20.18 22.32
C GLU A 315 28.20 -19.44 21.06
N ILE A 316 27.28 -18.81 20.30
CA ILE A 316 27.66 -18.09 19.08
C ILE A 316 28.36 -16.75 19.31
N SER A 317 28.14 -16.12 20.46
CA SER A 317 28.80 -14.86 20.85
C SER A 317 30.32 -15.00 20.95
N GLN A 318 30.86 -16.20 21.17
CA GLN A 318 32.29 -16.47 21.13
C GLN A 318 32.92 -16.19 19.75
N HIS A 319 32.11 -16.19 18.69
CA HIS A 319 32.53 -15.95 17.31
C HIS A 319 32.08 -14.59 16.77
N LYS A 320 31.62 -13.71 17.66
CA LYS A 320 31.14 -12.35 17.34
C LYS A 320 32.25 -11.50 16.73
N GLY A 321 31.93 -10.83 15.62
CA GLY A 321 32.88 -9.97 14.89
C GLY A 321 33.91 -10.75 14.04
N VAL A 322 33.88 -12.07 14.08
CA VAL A 322 34.73 -12.95 13.25
C VAL A 322 33.85 -13.72 12.27
N VAL A 323 32.96 -14.56 12.77
CA VAL A 323 32.04 -15.37 11.95
C VAL A 323 30.68 -14.71 11.78
N TYR A 324 30.20 -14.03 12.83
CA TYR A 324 28.89 -13.38 12.86
C TYR A 324 29.00 -11.88 13.04
N ASP A 325 28.08 -11.14 12.43
CA ASP A 325 27.98 -9.69 12.56
C ASP A 325 27.82 -9.26 14.02
N SER A 326 28.78 -8.46 14.50
CA SER A 326 28.81 -8.02 15.89
C SER A 326 27.61 -7.16 16.28
N SER A 327 27.09 -6.36 15.36
CA SER A 327 25.94 -5.49 15.63
C SER A 327 24.67 -6.29 15.85
N ILE A 328 24.47 -7.35 15.08
CA ILE A 328 23.32 -8.25 15.20
C ILE A 328 23.44 -9.10 16.47
N ILE A 329 24.63 -9.62 16.78
CA ILE A 329 24.84 -10.40 18.02
C ILE A 329 24.59 -9.53 19.25
N ASN A 330 25.14 -8.30 19.31
CA ASN A 330 24.89 -7.37 20.43
C ASN A 330 23.38 -7.16 20.65
N LEU A 331 22.65 -6.92 19.57
CA LEU A 331 21.21 -6.72 19.64
C LEU A 331 20.48 -7.99 20.14
N CYS A 332 20.90 -9.18 19.69
CA CYS A 332 20.36 -10.44 20.19
C CYS A 332 20.66 -10.65 21.68
N GLU A 333 21.85 -10.26 22.16
CA GLU A 333 22.20 -10.29 23.58
C GLU A 333 21.22 -9.42 24.40
N ASP A 334 20.92 -8.20 23.94
CA ASP A 334 19.97 -7.29 24.58
C ASP A 334 18.52 -7.81 24.55
N LEU A 335 18.15 -8.53 23.51
CA LEU A 335 16.79 -9.04 23.32
C LEU A 335 16.52 -10.31 24.13
N PHE A 336 17.47 -11.23 24.20
CA PHE A 336 17.21 -12.61 24.63
C PHE A 336 17.92 -13.00 25.92
N ILE A 337 19.08 -12.42 26.27
CA ILE A 337 19.77 -12.78 27.51
C ILE A 337 18.97 -12.26 28.71
N GLY A 338 18.65 -13.15 29.63
CA GLY A 338 17.88 -12.83 30.82
C GLY A 338 16.37 -12.56 30.57
N LYS A 339 15.88 -12.85 29.39
CA LYS A 339 14.46 -12.72 29.04
C LYS A 339 13.95 -14.06 28.53
N GLU A 340 12.75 -14.44 28.93
CA GLU A 340 12.07 -15.63 28.46
C GLU A 340 11.45 -15.35 27.09
N PHE A 341 12.15 -15.64 25.98
CA PHE A 341 11.58 -15.57 24.64
C PHE A 341 10.68 -16.80 24.40
N LYS A 342 9.43 -16.58 24.00
CA LYS A 342 8.49 -17.63 23.66
C LYS A 342 8.07 -17.46 22.22
N PHE A 343 8.22 -18.52 21.43
CA PHE A 343 7.67 -18.58 20.08
C PHE A 343 6.15 -18.49 20.13
N SER A 344 5.57 -17.82 19.13
CA SER A 344 4.12 -17.80 18.92
C SER A 344 3.65 -19.25 18.68
N GLN A 345 2.62 -19.68 19.41
CA GLN A 345 2.05 -21.00 19.13
C GLN A 345 1.44 -21.00 17.72
N PRO A 346 1.68 -22.02 16.90
CA PRO A 346 1.03 -22.12 15.61
C PRO A 346 -0.49 -22.22 15.82
N LYS A 347 -1.23 -21.35 15.12
CA LYS A 347 -2.70 -21.35 15.09
C LYS A 347 -3.23 -22.56 14.33
#